data_db0e775432b016a94ef24b738a5a3e01
#
_entry.id   db0e775432b016a94ef24b738a5a3e01
#
_cell.length_a   1.000
_cell.length_b   1.000
_cell.length_c   1.000
_cell.angle_alpha   90.00
_cell.angle_beta   90.00
_cell.angle_gamma   90.00
#
_symmetry.space_group_name_H-M   'P 1'
#
loop_
_entity.id
_entity.type
_entity.pdbx_description
1 polymer ?
#
loop_
_entity_poly.entity_id
_entity_poly.type
_entity_poly.pdbx_seq_one_letter_code
_entity_poly.pdbx_strand_id
1 'polypeptide(L)'
;MNKIKIGLFGFGVVGQGIFQVLSKSRNAHAEIVKICVRSNKPRSIDASYFTTDPEVILSNPEIDLIVEVIDDAAASYKIVKAALQKGIPVVSGNKAMLARHLPELIDLQKKHNVALLYDASSCGSIPVIRNLEEYYDNDLLLEVKGILNGSSNYILSRVFDHQESYDAALAQAQALGFAESDPSFDIEGYDSLFKLVIITVHALGVYVHPDRIFTYGISTIHDSDIRYAREKGVKIK
;
A
#
# COMPACT_ATOMS: atom_id res chain seq x y z
N MET A 1 24.72 2.89 19.90
CA MET A 1 23.37 3.49 19.80
C MET A 1 22.36 2.39 20.08
N ASN A 2 21.33 2.66 20.86
CA ASN A 2 20.24 1.70 21.04
C ASN A 2 19.48 1.56 19.72
N LYS A 3 19.09 0.33 19.38
CA LYS A 3 18.27 0.08 18.20
C LYS A 3 16.84 0.49 18.45
N ILE A 4 16.14 0.97 17.41
CA ILE A 4 14.70 1.19 17.42
C ILE A 4 14.00 -0.16 17.51
N LYS A 5 13.17 -0.36 18.53
CA LYS A 5 12.40 -1.59 18.75
C LYS A 5 11.06 -1.52 18.01
N ILE A 6 10.87 -2.43 17.08
CA ILE A 6 9.70 -2.46 16.18
C ILE A 6 8.70 -3.53 16.63
N GLY A 7 7.44 -3.13 16.79
CA GLY A 7 6.28 -4.02 16.77
C GLY A 7 5.73 -4.14 15.35
N LEU A 8 5.71 -5.35 14.80
CA LEU A 8 5.27 -5.61 13.42
C LEU A 8 3.86 -6.21 13.42
N PHE A 9 2.95 -5.61 12.69
CA PHE A 9 1.63 -6.15 12.38
C PHE A 9 1.59 -6.68 10.94
N GLY A 10 1.45 -7.99 10.80
CA GLY A 10 1.48 -8.71 9.53
C GLY A 10 2.83 -9.37 9.23
N PHE A 11 2.77 -10.64 8.80
CA PHE A 11 3.95 -11.43 8.43
C PHE A 11 3.72 -12.16 7.10
N GLY A 12 3.10 -11.44 6.14
CA GLY A 12 2.99 -11.80 4.73
C GLY A 12 4.30 -11.54 3.99
N VAL A 13 4.24 -11.40 2.67
CA VAL A 13 5.43 -11.16 1.82
C VAL A 13 6.21 -9.94 2.29
N VAL A 14 5.53 -8.81 2.52
CA VAL A 14 6.17 -7.55 2.93
C VAL A 14 6.78 -7.68 4.33
N GLY A 15 6.02 -8.20 5.31
CA GLY A 15 6.49 -8.35 6.69
C GLY A 15 7.69 -9.28 6.80
N GLN A 16 7.71 -10.40 6.04
CA GLN A 16 8.86 -11.29 5.94
C GLN A 16 10.07 -10.59 5.31
N GLY A 17 9.84 -9.80 4.26
CA GLY A 17 10.89 -9.00 3.61
C GLY A 17 11.55 -8.02 4.57
N ILE A 18 10.75 -7.27 5.34
CA ILE A 18 11.25 -6.34 6.36
C ILE A 18 12.09 -7.09 7.42
N PHE A 19 11.56 -8.21 7.92
CA PHE A 19 12.29 -9.04 8.90
C PHE A 19 13.64 -9.51 8.34
N GLN A 20 13.67 -10.00 7.11
CA GLN A 20 14.90 -10.48 6.47
C GLN A 20 15.92 -9.36 6.27
N VAL A 21 15.49 -8.19 5.80
CA VAL A 21 16.38 -7.04 5.58
C VAL A 21 17.01 -6.59 6.90
N LEU A 22 16.19 -6.40 7.94
CA LEU A 22 16.69 -5.97 9.25
C LEU A 22 17.59 -7.01 9.90
N SER A 23 17.27 -8.31 9.79
CA SER A 23 18.07 -9.40 10.37
C SER A 23 19.42 -9.58 9.67
N LYS A 24 19.50 -9.31 8.36
CA LYS A 24 20.72 -9.49 7.56
C LYS A 24 21.61 -8.24 7.52
N SER A 25 21.08 -7.08 7.83
CA SER A 25 21.82 -5.83 7.79
C SER A 25 22.75 -5.69 8.99
N ARG A 26 24.04 -5.65 8.75
CA ARG A 26 25.07 -5.48 9.81
C ARG A 26 24.96 -4.14 10.54
N ASN A 27 24.43 -3.13 9.87
CA ASN A 27 24.29 -1.76 10.38
C ASN A 27 22.82 -1.37 10.62
N ALA A 28 21.93 -2.35 10.83
CA ALA A 28 20.53 -2.04 11.13
C ALA A 28 20.43 -1.30 12.47
N HIS A 29 19.86 -0.10 12.41
CA HIS A 29 19.56 0.72 13.60
C HIS A 29 18.19 0.39 14.20
N ALA A 30 17.54 -0.64 13.71
CA ALA A 30 16.23 -1.11 14.16
C ALA A 30 16.19 -2.64 14.24
N GLU A 31 15.30 -3.17 15.08
CA GLU A 31 15.06 -4.61 15.21
C GLU A 31 13.58 -4.89 15.50
N ILE A 32 13.06 -5.99 14.95
CA ILE A 32 11.72 -6.46 15.24
C ILE A 32 11.74 -7.27 16.53
N VAL A 33 11.00 -6.83 17.54
CA VAL A 33 10.94 -7.49 18.84
C VAL A 33 9.67 -8.33 19.02
N LYS A 34 8.58 -7.98 18.32
CA LYS A 34 7.33 -8.72 18.37
C LYS A 34 6.55 -8.59 17.07
N ILE A 35 5.83 -9.66 16.70
CA ILE A 35 5.06 -9.75 15.45
C ILE A 35 3.64 -10.19 15.79
N CYS A 36 2.64 -9.37 15.45
CA CYS A 36 1.23 -9.74 15.59
C CYS A 36 0.71 -10.34 14.29
N VAL A 37 0.06 -11.49 14.38
CA VAL A 37 -0.49 -12.24 13.25
C VAL A 37 -1.90 -12.74 13.56
N ARG A 38 -2.70 -12.98 12.52
CA ARG A 38 -4.09 -13.46 12.68
C ARG A 38 -4.20 -14.86 13.30
N SER A 39 -3.21 -15.73 13.08
CA SER A 39 -3.28 -17.12 13.52
C SER A 39 -1.89 -17.71 13.79
N ASN A 40 -1.82 -18.64 14.72
CA ASN A 40 -0.60 -19.39 15.08
C ASN A 40 -0.31 -20.53 14.09
N LYS A 41 0.03 -20.17 12.83
CA LYS A 41 0.55 -21.15 11.87
C LYS A 41 2.05 -21.33 12.05
N PRO A 42 2.62 -22.51 11.80
CA PRO A 42 4.08 -22.69 11.76
C PRO A 42 4.73 -21.72 10.77
N ARG A 43 5.85 -21.14 11.16
CA ARG A 43 6.63 -20.18 10.35
C ARG A 43 8.12 -20.50 10.42
N SER A 44 8.89 -19.94 9.50
CA SER A 44 10.32 -20.20 9.35
C SER A 44 11.24 -19.55 10.39
N ILE A 45 10.68 -18.75 11.30
CA ILE A 45 11.42 -18.08 12.38
C ILE A 45 10.88 -18.49 13.74
N ASP A 46 11.62 -18.17 14.79
CA ASP A 46 11.30 -18.56 16.17
C ASP A 46 9.86 -18.12 16.56
N ALA A 47 9.13 -19.07 17.16
CA ALA A 47 7.75 -18.86 17.61
C ALA A 47 7.62 -17.77 18.68
N SER A 48 8.66 -17.49 19.45
CA SER A 48 8.68 -16.45 20.49
C SER A 48 8.44 -15.04 19.92
N TYR A 49 8.72 -14.80 18.64
CA TYR A 49 8.38 -13.53 17.99
C TYR A 49 6.88 -13.29 17.86
N PHE A 50 6.06 -14.34 17.79
CA PHE A 50 4.67 -14.21 17.38
C PHE A 50 3.69 -14.05 18.55
N THR A 51 2.65 -13.28 18.30
CA THR A 51 1.44 -13.16 19.12
C THR A 51 0.22 -13.03 18.21
N THR A 52 -0.95 -13.39 18.74
CA THR A 52 -2.25 -13.13 18.10
C THR A 52 -3.01 -12.01 18.80
N ASP A 53 -2.47 -11.49 19.89
CA ASP A 53 -3.05 -10.39 20.66
C ASP A 53 -2.34 -9.06 20.31
N PRO A 54 -3.05 -8.09 19.71
CA PRO A 54 -2.50 -6.77 19.38
C PRO A 54 -2.00 -6.00 20.61
N GLU A 55 -2.62 -6.18 21.78
CA GLU A 55 -2.25 -5.46 22.98
C GLU A 55 -0.87 -5.82 23.50
N VAL A 56 -0.35 -7.01 23.20
CA VAL A 56 1.03 -7.39 23.51
C VAL A 56 2.05 -6.43 22.86
N ILE A 57 1.70 -5.83 21.72
CA ILE A 57 2.53 -4.81 21.05
C ILE A 57 2.12 -3.41 21.48
N LEU A 58 0.81 -3.09 21.41
CA LEU A 58 0.29 -1.73 21.66
C LEU A 58 0.47 -1.24 23.09
N SER A 59 0.65 -2.14 24.05
CA SER A 59 0.85 -1.81 25.47
C SER A 59 2.27 -2.09 25.95
N ASN A 60 3.19 -2.49 25.08
CA ASN A 60 4.58 -2.72 25.43
C ASN A 60 5.38 -1.42 25.41
N PRO A 61 5.88 -0.93 26.57
CA PRO A 61 6.61 0.33 26.65
C PRO A 61 8.00 0.29 25.97
N GLU A 62 8.47 -0.89 25.60
CA GLU A 62 9.74 -1.04 24.87
C GLU A 62 9.59 -0.85 23.37
N ILE A 63 8.37 -0.77 22.82
CA ILE A 63 8.13 -0.56 21.40
C ILE A 63 8.25 0.93 21.07
N ASP A 64 9.23 1.26 20.26
CA ASP A 64 9.49 2.61 19.79
C ASP A 64 8.69 2.96 18.53
N LEU A 65 8.36 1.94 17.70
CA LEU A 65 7.75 2.10 16.38
C LEU A 65 6.86 0.91 16.04
N ILE A 66 5.71 1.18 15.45
CA ILE A 66 4.86 0.15 14.85
C ILE A 66 5.02 0.17 13.34
N VAL A 67 5.20 -1.02 12.74
CA VAL A 67 5.11 -1.24 11.31
C VAL A 67 3.87 -2.08 11.03
N GLU A 68 2.94 -1.53 10.23
CA GLU A 68 1.66 -2.15 9.90
C GLU A 68 1.62 -2.48 8.40
N VAL A 69 1.50 -3.78 8.08
CA VAL A 69 1.50 -4.34 6.72
C VAL A 69 0.51 -5.51 6.61
N ILE A 70 -0.67 -5.37 7.24
CA ILE A 70 -1.75 -6.36 7.12
C ILE A 70 -2.66 -6.02 5.93
N ASP A 71 -3.42 -6.99 5.43
CA ASP A 71 -4.29 -6.80 4.27
C ASP A 71 -5.66 -6.20 4.64
N ASP A 72 -6.14 -6.45 5.86
CA ASP A 72 -7.44 -6.02 6.34
C ASP A 72 -7.43 -4.52 6.72
N ALA A 73 -8.05 -3.69 5.91
CA ALA A 73 -8.09 -2.24 6.13
C ALA A 73 -8.81 -1.82 7.42
N ALA A 74 -9.85 -2.57 7.84
CA ALA A 74 -10.60 -2.24 9.06
C ALA A 74 -9.80 -2.59 10.32
N ALA A 75 -9.08 -3.72 10.31
CA ALA A 75 -8.18 -4.08 11.40
C ALA A 75 -6.97 -3.13 11.44
N SER A 76 -6.38 -2.82 10.28
CA SER A 76 -5.29 -1.84 10.14
C SER A 76 -5.67 -0.48 10.75
N TYR A 77 -6.84 0.04 10.41
CA TYR A 77 -7.34 1.31 10.97
C TYR A 77 -7.41 1.30 12.49
N LYS A 78 -7.94 0.23 13.10
CA LYS A 78 -8.01 0.11 14.58
C LYS A 78 -6.63 0.13 15.22
N ILE A 79 -5.68 -0.60 14.64
CA ILE A 79 -4.30 -0.69 15.14
C ILE A 79 -3.60 0.66 15.01
N VAL A 80 -3.63 1.27 13.82
CA VAL A 80 -2.97 2.56 13.56
C VAL A 80 -3.56 3.67 14.42
N LYS A 81 -4.89 3.75 14.52
CA LYS A 81 -5.57 4.71 15.40
C LYS A 81 -5.16 4.55 16.86
N ALA A 82 -5.17 3.32 17.38
CA ALA A 82 -4.78 3.04 18.76
C ALA A 82 -3.31 3.41 19.02
N ALA A 83 -2.42 3.10 18.08
CA ALA A 83 -1.01 3.45 18.18
C ALA A 83 -0.79 4.97 18.24
N LEU A 84 -1.39 5.72 17.32
CA LEU A 84 -1.30 7.18 17.29
C LEU A 84 -1.86 7.82 18.56
N GLN A 85 -2.99 7.32 19.07
CA GLN A 85 -3.58 7.79 20.34
C GLN A 85 -2.69 7.53 21.55
N LYS A 86 -1.88 6.47 21.53
CA LYS A 86 -0.89 6.13 22.56
C LYS A 86 0.45 6.85 22.35
N GLY A 87 0.59 7.68 21.30
CA GLY A 87 1.83 8.39 21.00
C GLY A 87 2.92 7.50 20.40
N ILE A 88 2.56 6.35 19.81
CA ILE A 88 3.51 5.43 19.19
C ILE A 88 3.58 5.75 17.69
N PRO A 89 4.76 6.05 17.14
CA PRO A 89 4.94 6.27 15.71
C PRO A 89 4.55 5.05 14.87
N VAL A 90 4.01 5.29 13.66
CA VAL A 90 3.54 4.22 12.78
C VAL A 90 4.13 4.38 11.38
N VAL A 91 4.57 3.26 10.79
CA VAL A 91 4.81 3.11 9.34
C VAL A 91 3.75 2.14 8.81
N SER A 92 2.91 2.59 7.87
CA SER A 92 1.84 1.75 7.31
C SER A 92 1.99 1.58 5.80
N GLY A 93 1.76 0.35 5.32
CA GLY A 93 1.66 0.02 3.91
C GLY A 93 0.23 -0.17 3.41
N ASN A 94 -0.79 0.02 4.27
CA ASN A 94 -2.19 -0.27 3.92
C ASN A 94 -2.87 0.92 3.23
N LYS A 95 -2.75 0.98 1.91
CA LYS A 95 -3.33 2.05 1.09
C LYS A 95 -4.85 2.15 1.18
N ALA A 96 -5.56 1.03 1.34
CA ALA A 96 -7.03 1.03 1.45
C ALA A 96 -7.51 1.66 2.76
N MET A 97 -6.82 1.39 3.85
CA MET A 97 -7.05 2.02 5.15
C MET A 97 -6.73 3.52 5.08
N LEU A 98 -5.56 3.87 4.56
CA LEU A 98 -5.12 5.26 4.42
C LEU A 98 -6.09 6.06 3.56
N ALA A 99 -6.44 5.59 2.36
CA ALA A 99 -7.35 6.30 1.45
C ALA A 99 -8.72 6.61 2.09
N ARG A 100 -9.20 5.76 2.99
CA ARG A 100 -10.50 5.97 3.66
C ARG A 100 -10.44 6.84 4.90
N HIS A 101 -9.31 6.85 5.61
CA HIS A 101 -9.22 7.44 6.95
C HIS A 101 -8.14 8.52 7.08
N LEU A 102 -7.48 8.90 5.98
CA LEU A 102 -6.31 9.79 6.02
C LEU A 102 -6.54 11.10 6.78
N PRO A 103 -7.66 11.84 6.60
CA PRO A 103 -7.89 13.08 7.35
C PRO A 103 -7.89 12.89 8.85
N GLU A 104 -8.60 11.88 9.35
CA GLU A 104 -8.65 11.57 10.78
C GLU A 104 -7.27 11.16 11.32
N LEU A 105 -6.53 10.35 10.56
CA LEU A 105 -5.20 9.90 10.97
C LEU A 105 -4.19 11.05 11.00
N ILE A 106 -4.27 12.00 10.07
CA ILE A 106 -3.46 13.22 10.09
C ILE A 106 -3.81 14.09 11.30
N ASP A 107 -5.09 14.21 11.65
CA ASP A 107 -5.51 14.96 12.83
C ASP A 107 -5.01 14.30 14.12
N LEU A 108 -5.04 12.98 14.22
CA LEU A 108 -4.48 12.23 15.34
C LEU A 108 -2.95 12.40 15.43
N GLN A 109 -2.24 12.31 14.30
CA GLN A 109 -0.80 12.56 14.22
C GLN A 109 -0.45 13.95 14.80
N LYS A 110 -1.16 14.99 14.36
CA LYS A 110 -0.96 16.36 14.86
C LYS A 110 -1.30 16.49 16.33
N LYS A 111 -2.46 15.97 16.73
CA LYS A 111 -2.96 16.06 18.11
C LYS A 111 -2.02 15.41 19.12
N HIS A 112 -1.45 14.26 18.76
CA HIS A 112 -0.58 13.49 19.67
C HIS A 112 0.92 13.75 19.41
N ASN A 113 1.26 14.63 18.47
CA ASN A 113 2.64 14.93 18.05
C ASN A 113 3.46 13.65 17.78
N VAL A 114 2.90 12.75 16.97
CA VAL A 114 3.46 11.43 16.65
C VAL A 114 3.56 11.25 15.15
N ALA A 115 4.57 10.53 14.66
CA ALA A 115 4.75 10.32 13.23
C ALA A 115 3.84 9.22 12.66
N LEU A 116 3.23 9.49 11.50
CA LEU A 116 2.61 8.48 10.63
C LEU A 116 3.26 8.56 9.26
N LEU A 117 3.98 7.51 8.87
CA LEU A 117 4.71 7.42 7.61
C LEU A 117 4.08 6.34 6.73
N TYR A 118 3.84 6.66 5.44
CA TYR A 118 3.16 5.75 4.52
C TYR A 118 3.56 5.91 3.05
N ASP A 119 4.73 6.45 2.79
CA ASP A 119 5.23 6.69 1.43
C ASP A 119 5.19 5.43 0.55
N ALA A 120 5.60 4.28 1.11
CA ALA A 120 5.57 3.00 0.41
C ALA A 120 4.16 2.50 0.02
N SER A 121 3.09 3.03 0.62
CA SER A 121 1.71 2.66 0.29
C SER A 121 1.28 3.06 -1.12
N SER A 122 1.88 4.11 -1.68
CA SER A 122 1.54 4.64 -3.01
C SER A 122 2.35 4.00 -4.13
N CYS A 123 3.68 4.04 -4.05
CA CYS A 123 4.55 3.58 -5.15
C CYS A 123 5.71 2.68 -4.69
N GLY A 124 5.53 1.95 -3.59
CA GLY A 124 6.53 1.00 -3.08
C GLY A 124 7.86 1.70 -2.74
N SER A 125 8.92 1.34 -3.43
CA SER A 125 10.27 1.91 -3.20
C SER A 125 10.51 3.26 -3.91
N ILE A 126 9.56 3.73 -4.72
CA ILE A 126 9.66 5.04 -5.38
C ILE A 126 9.07 6.10 -4.44
N PRO A 127 9.83 7.11 -3.97
CA PRO A 127 9.40 8.05 -2.95
C PRO A 127 8.52 9.17 -3.54
N VAL A 128 7.34 8.82 -4.03
CA VAL A 128 6.44 9.74 -4.72
C VAL A 128 5.87 10.78 -3.78
N ILE A 129 5.39 10.38 -2.61
CA ILE A 129 4.82 11.30 -1.61
C ILE A 129 5.89 12.30 -1.18
N ARG A 130 7.06 11.80 -0.81
CA ARG A 130 8.18 12.64 -0.40
C ARG A 130 8.60 13.64 -1.48
N ASN A 131 8.66 13.21 -2.74
CA ASN A 131 8.96 14.11 -3.85
C ASN A 131 7.89 15.19 -4.03
N LEU A 132 6.61 14.84 -3.87
CA LEU A 132 5.52 15.80 -3.94
C LEU A 132 5.64 16.86 -2.84
N GLU A 133 5.93 16.46 -1.61
CA GLU A 133 6.06 17.37 -0.47
C GLU A 133 7.35 18.21 -0.49
N GLU A 134 8.48 17.65 -0.94
CA GLU A 134 9.78 18.33 -0.87
C GLU A 134 10.09 19.18 -2.11
N TYR A 135 9.62 18.78 -3.31
CA TYR A 135 10.01 19.41 -4.58
C TYR A 135 8.85 20.03 -5.35
N TYR A 136 7.63 19.53 -5.17
CA TYR A 136 6.45 19.95 -5.91
C TYR A 136 5.39 20.64 -5.05
N ASP A 137 5.68 20.96 -3.80
CA ASP A 137 4.82 21.75 -2.92
C ASP A 137 4.87 23.22 -3.33
N ASN A 138 4.23 23.53 -4.47
CA ASN A 138 4.16 24.86 -5.03
C ASN A 138 2.95 25.02 -5.96
N ASP A 139 2.54 26.26 -6.22
CA ASP A 139 1.37 26.60 -7.04
C ASP A 139 1.53 26.28 -8.54
N LEU A 140 2.68 25.75 -8.97
CA LEU A 140 2.94 25.38 -10.37
C LEU A 140 2.50 23.96 -10.69
N LEU A 141 2.23 23.13 -9.70
CA LEU A 141 1.72 21.77 -9.91
C LEU A 141 0.24 21.82 -10.25
N LEU A 142 -0.09 21.61 -11.53
CA LEU A 142 -1.47 21.68 -12.04
C LEU A 142 -2.17 20.33 -12.08
N GLU A 143 -1.44 19.26 -12.36
CA GLU A 143 -2.01 17.92 -12.47
C GLU A 143 -0.98 16.84 -12.17
N VAL A 144 -1.48 15.65 -11.78
CA VAL A 144 -0.71 14.41 -11.68
C VAL A 144 -1.39 13.34 -12.53
N LYS A 145 -0.63 12.75 -13.43
CA LYS A 145 -1.06 11.63 -14.27
C LYS A 145 -0.11 10.45 -14.09
N GLY A 146 -0.65 9.24 -14.09
CA GLY A 146 0.21 8.05 -13.97
C GLY A 146 -0.53 6.76 -14.22
N ILE A 147 0.27 5.70 -14.49
CA ILE A 147 -0.19 4.32 -14.51
C ILE A 147 0.18 3.73 -13.17
N LEU A 148 -0.81 3.61 -12.28
CA LEU A 148 -0.58 3.34 -10.85
C LEU A 148 -0.62 1.85 -10.49
N ASN A 149 -1.02 0.98 -11.45
CA ASN A 149 -1.11 -0.47 -11.22
C ASN A 149 -0.35 -1.24 -12.30
N GLY A 150 0.58 -2.12 -11.87
CA GLY A 150 1.42 -2.91 -12.75
C GLY A 150 0.68 -4.05 -13.44
N SER A 151 -0.23 -4.73 -12.71
CA SER A 151 -0.99 -5.89 -13.22
C SER A 151 -1.91 -5.49 -14.35
N SER A 152 -2.72 -4.46 -14.16
CA SER A 152 -3.63 -3.94 -15.19
C SER A 152 -2.86 -3.37 -16.38
N ASN A 153 -1.74 -2.67 -16.15
CA ASN A 153 -0.89 -2.17 -17.22
C ASN A 153 -0.28 -3.30 -18.05
N TYR A 154 0.16 -4.40 -17.40
CA TYR A 154 0.66 -5.58 -18.11
C TYR A 154 -0.41 -6.18 -19.01
N ILE A 155 -1.60 -6.47 -18.45
CA ILE A 155 -2.72 -7.06 -19.18
C ILE A 155 -3.09 -6.19 -20.40
N LEU A 156 -3.31 -4.90 -20.20
CA LEU A 156 -3.64 -3.97 -21.29
C LEU A 156 -2.53 -3.89 -22.36
N SER A 157 -1.26 -3.94 -21.95
CA SER A 157 -0.16 -3.96 -22.91
C SER A 157 -0.18 -5.22 -23.77
N ARG A 158 -0.45 -6.40 -23.19
CA ARG A 158 -0.58 -7.65 -23.94
C ARG A 158 -1.73 -7.57 -24.96
N VAL A 159 -2.89 -7.07 -24.53
CA VAL A 159 -4.05 -6.92 -25.40
C VAL A 159 -3.79 -5.94 -26.56
N PHE A 160 -3.18 -4.77 -26.27
CA PHE A 160 -2.94 -3.74 -27.29
C PHE A 160 -1.75 -4.04 -28.21
N ASP A 161 -0.62 -4.45 -27.66
CA ASP A 161 0.64 -4.55 -28.39
C ASP A 161 0.83 -5.94 -29.03
N HIS A 162 0.27 -7.00 -28.41
CA HIS A 162 0.41 -8.38 -28.87
C HIS A 162 -0.88 -8.99 -29.41
N GLN A 163 -2.00 -8.25 -29.40
CA GLN A 163 -3.31 -8.69 -29.90
C GLN A 163 -3.83 -9.96 -29.18
N GLU A 164 -3.44 -10.15 -27.92
CA GLU A 164 -3.95 -11.25 -27.12
C GLU A 164 -5.37 -10.95 -26.63
N SER A 165 -6.14 -12.00 -26.36
CA SER A 165 -7.42 -11.84 -25.65
C SER A 165 -7.17 -11.42 -24.22
N TYR A 166 -8.15 -10.74 -23.61
CA TYR A 166 -8.09 -10.33 -22.20
C TYR A 166 -7.82 -11.53 -21.28
N ASP A 167 -8.55 -12.64 -21.48
CA ASP A 167 -8.42 -13.84 -20.64
C ASP A 167 -7.03 -14.48 -20.76
N ALA A 168 -6.44 -14.52 -21.96
CA ALA A 168 -5.09 -15.03 -22.16
C ALA A 168 -4.05 -14.14 -21.47
N ALA A 169 -4.19 -12.83 -21.59
CA ALA A 169 -3.31 -11.85 -20.95
C ALA A 169 -3.40 -11.91 -19.42
N LEU A 170 -4.61 -12.07 -18.87
CA LEU A 170 -4.83 -12.24 -17.43
C LEU A 170 -4.21 -13.55 -16.92
N ALA A 171 -4.46 -14.68 -17.58
CA ALA A 171 -3.88 -15.96 -17.22
C ALA A 171 -2.34 -15.91 -17.23
N GLN A 172 -1.76 -15.23 -18.20
CA GLN A 172 -0.30 -15.04 -18.28
C GLN A 172 0.21 -14.14 -17.13
N ALA A 173 -0.52 -13.05 -16.80
CA ALA A 173 -0.18 -12.19 -15.68
C ALA A 173 -0.16 -12.97 -14.37
N GLN A 174 -1.13 -13.87 -14.16
CA GLN A 174 -1.20 -14.75 -12.99
C GLN A 174 -0.04 -15.77 -12.98
N ALA A 175 0.25 -16.41 -14.09
CA ALA A 175 1.35 -17.37 -14.22
C ALA A 175 2.72 -16.75 -13.93
N LEU A 176 2.91 -15.49 -14.29
CA LEU A 176 4.14 -14.72 -14.07
C LEU A 176 4.19 -14.04 -12.68
N GLY A 177 3.11 -14.13 -11.88
CA GLY A 177 3.03 -13.52 -10.55
C GLY A 177 2.79 -12.01 -10.56
N PHE A 178 2.38 -11.42 -11.67
CA PHE A 178 1.95 -10.01 -11.75
C PHE A 178 0.55 -9.81 -11.19
N ALA A 179 -0.32 -10.81 -11.33
CA ALA A 179 -1.67 -10.80 -10.78
C ALA A 179 -1.85 -11.99 -9.81
N GLU A 180 -2.58 -11.77 -8.74
CA GLU A 180 -2.95 -12.81 -7.78
C GLU A 180 -4.04 -13.74 -8.34
N SER A 181 -4.35 -14.84 -7.62
CA SER A 181 -5.44 -15.75 -7.99
C SER A 181 -6.81 -15.06 -8.00
N ASP A 182 -7.03 -14.12 -7.08
CA ASP A 182 -8.13 -13.16 -7.14
C ASP A 182 -7.56 -11.79 -7.52
N PRO A 183 -7.62 -11.39 -8.79
CA PRO A 183 -7.06 -10.15 -9.29
C PRO A 183 -8.00 -8.95 -9.15
N SER A 184 -9.20 -9.12 -8.56
CA SER A 184 -10.28 -8.12 -8.54
C SER A 184 -9.81 -6.74 -8.07
N PHE A 185 -8.93 -6.70 -7.07
CA PHE A 185 -8.41 -5.45 -6.53
C PHE A 185 -7.64 -4.62 -7.57
N ASP A 186 -6.92 -5.30 -8.46
CA ASP A 186 -6.15 -4.68 -9.54
C ASP A 186 -7.02 -4.37 -10.76
N ILE A 187 -7.77 -5.38 -11.23
CA ILE A 187 -8.51 -5.28 -12.50
C ILE A 187 -9.76 -4.41 -12.42
N GLU A 188 -10.36 -4.26 -11.22
CA GLU A 188 -11.49 -3.35 -11.00
C GLU A 188 -11.03 -1.91 -10.64
N GLY A 189 -9.71 -1.68 -10.57
CA GLY A 189 -9.12 -0.35 -10.41
C GLY A 189 -9.01 0.16 -8.97
N TYR A 190 -9.33 -0.66 -7.96
CA TYR A 190 -9.28 -0.24 -6.55
C TYR A 190 -7.87 0.11 -6.06
N ASP A 191 -6.85 -0.63 -6.51
CA ASP A 191 -5.46 -0.32 -6.19
C ASP A 191 -5.07 1.08 -6.67
N SER A 192 -5.39 1.39 -7.93
CA SER A 192 -5.14 2.71 -8.52
C SER A 192 -5.96 3.81 -7.85
N LEU A 193 -7.22 3.53 -7.52
CA LEU A 193 -8.10 4.47 -6.80
C LEU A 193 -7.50 4.90 -5.46
N PHE A 194 -7.09 3.95 -4.63
CA PHE A 194 -6.55 4.27 -3.31
C PHE A 194 -5.22 5.01 -3.39
N LYS A 195 -4.36 4.65 -4.34
CA LYS A 195 -3.12 5.39 -4.62
C LYS A 195 -3.41 6.82 -5.08
N LEU A 196 -4.39 7.00 -5.96
CA LEU A 196 -4.80 8.32 -6.45
C LEU A 196 -5.28 9.22 -5.30
N VAL A 197 -6.11 8.69 -4.39
CA VAL A 197 -6.56 9.45 -3.21
C VAL A 197 -5.38 9.97 -2.40
N ILE A 198 -4.43 9.09 -2.07
CA ILE A 198 -3.26 9.45 -1.28
C ILE A 198 -2.41 10.49 -2.01
N ILE A 199 -2.11 10.26 -3.29
CA ILE A 199 -1.32 11.18 -4.12
C ILE A 199 -1.99 12.55 -4.22
N THR A 200 -3.32 12.60 -4.39
CA THR A 200 -4.07 13.86 -4.52
C THR A 200 -3.96 14.72 -3.26
N VAL A 201 -3.96 14.10 -2.07
CA VAL A 201 -3.78 14.84 -0.82
C VAL A 201 -2.40 15.51 -0.77
N HIS A 202 -1.35 14.81 -1.18
CA HIS A 202 0.02 15.34 -1.12
C HIS A 202 0.37 16.28 -2.29
N ALA A 203 -0.24 16.04 -3.45
CA ALA A 203 0.02 16.86 -4.64
C ALA A 203 -0.77 18.17 -4.66
N LEU A 204 -2.03 18.12 -4.20
CA LEU A 204 -2.98 19.22 -4.39
C LEU A 204 -3.64 19.69 -3.07
N GLY A 205 -3.29 19.10 -1.94
CA GLY A 205 -3.88 19.43 -0.63
C GLY A 205 -5.37 19.06 -0.51
N VAL A 206 -5.92 18.24 -1.40
CA VAL A 206 -7.35 17.93 -1.49
C VAL A 206 -7.60 16.48 -1.16
N TYR A 207 -8.44 16.22 -0.17
CA TYR A 207 -8.95 14.89 0.12
C TYR A 207 -10.31 14.67 -0.53
N VAL A 208 -10.43 13.58 -1.28
CA VAL A 208 -11.70 13.09 -1.82
C VAL A 208 -11.89 11.66 -1.35
N HIS A 209 -13.05 11.39 -0.69
CA HIS A 209 -13.34 10.03 -0.25
C HIS A 209 -13.41 9.07 -1.45
N PRO A 210 -12.84 7.86 -1.37
CA PRO A 210 -12.79 6.91 -2.50
C PRO A 210 -14.12 6.68 -3.19
N ASP A 211 -15.22 6.60 -2.43
CA ASP A 211 -16.57 6.35 -2.97
C ASP A 211 -17.12 7.50 -3.85
N ARG A 212 -16.43 8.65 -3.89
CA ARG A 212 -16.79 9.80 -4.74
C ARG A 212 -15.94 9.91 -5.99
N ILE A 213 -14.98 9.02 -6.19
CA ILE A 213 -14.08 9.04 -7.34
C ILE A 213 -14.59 8.04 -8.37
N PHE A 214 -14.73 8.48 -9.61
CA PHE A 214 -15.05 7.58 -10.71
C PHE A 214 -13.95 6.54 -10.89
N THR A 215 -14.34 5.28 -10.86
CA THR A 215 -13.44 4.13 -11.03
C THR A 215 -14.06 3.19 -12.06
N TYR A 216 -13.23 2.72 -12.99
CA TYR A 216 -13.66 1.82 -14.04
C TYR A 216 -12.63 0.70 -14.21
N GLY A 217 -13.10 -0.56 -14.07
CA GLY A 217 -12.25 -1.73 -14.18
C GLY A 217 -11.94 -2.09 -15.63
N ILE A 218 -10.82 -2.77 -15.83
CA ILE A 218 -10.41 -3.25 -17.16
C ILE A 218 -11.14 -4.53 -17.58
N SER A 219 -11.80 -5.22 -16.65
CA SER A 219 -12.61 -6.43 -16.91
C SER A 219 -13.80 -6.20 -17.84
N THR A 220 -14.24 -4.96 -17.95
CA THR A 220 -15.38 -4.55 -18.79
C THR A 220 -14.98 -4.04 -20.18
N ILE A 221 -13.68 -4.05 -20.50
CA ILE A 221 -13.18 -3.63 -21.82
C ILE A 221 -13.42 -4.76 -22.82
N HIS A 222 -14.16 -4.46 -23.88
CA HIS A 222 -14.45 -5.39 -24.96
C HIS A 222 -13.55 -5.19 -26.18
N ASP A 223 -13.48 -6.19 -27.06
CA ASP A 223 -12.73 -6.12 -28.31
C ASP A 223 -13.15 -4.96 -29.22
N SER A 224 -14.42 -4.53 -29.14
CA SER A 224 -14.92 -3.33 -29.83
C SER A 224 -14.22 -2.06 -29.34
N ASP A 225 -13.97 -1.94 -28.05
CA ASP A 225 -13.32 -0.76 -27.46
C ASP A 225 -11.84 -0.71 -27.86
N ILE A 226 -11.19 -1.87 -27.85
CA ILE A 226 -9.81 -2.02 -28.31
C ILE A 226 -9.67 -1.64 -29.79
N ARG A 227 -10.59 -2.12 -30.63
CA ARG A 227 -10.62 -1.82 -32.06
C ARG A 227 -10.85 -0.33 -32.29
N TYR A 228 -11.84 0.25 -31.63
CA TYR A 228 -12.13 1.68 -31.71
C TYR A 228 -10.93 2.54 -31.29
N ALA A 229 -10.29 2.20 -30.17
CA ALA A 229 -9.12 2.90 -29.69
C ALA A 229 -7.96 2.87 -30.72
N ARG A 230 -7.73 1.70 -31.34
CA ARG A 230 -6.73 1.57 -32.41
C ARG A 230 -7.06 2.42 -33.64
N GLU A 231 -8.32 2.44 -34.08
CA GLU A 231 -8.77 3.28 -35.18
C GLU A 231 -8.56 4.77 -34.91
N LYS A 232 -8.65 5.17 -33.65
CA LYS A 232 -8.40 6.56 -33.19
C LYS A 232 -6.92 6.85 -32.88
N GLY A 233 -6.03 5.88 -33.03
CA GLY A 233 -4.61 6.04 -32.70
C GLY A 233 -4.31 6.25 -31.22
N VAL A 234 -5.20 5.78 -30.33
CA VAL A 234 -5.04 5.87 -28.86
C VAL A 234 -4.92 4.48 -28.24
N LYS A 235 -4.32 4.43 -27.05
CA LYS A 235 -4.25 3.21 -26.24
C LYS A 235 -5.03 3.42 -24.96
N ILE A 236 -5.77 2.40 -24.51
CA ILE A 236 -6.35 2.34 -23.19
C ILE A 236 -5.25 1.87 -22.23
N LYS A 237 -5.08 2.60 -21.13
CA LYS A 237 -4.09 2.32 -20.10
C LYS A 237 -4.68 2.58 -18.70
#